data_38607569059e84aa388dfb147f7c336e
#
_entry.id   38607569059e84aa388dfb147f7c336e
#
_cell.length_a   1.000
_cell.length_b   1.000
_cell.length_c   1.000
_cell.angle_alpha   90.00
_cell.angle_beta   90.00
_cell.angle_gamma   90.00
#
_symmetry.space_group_name_H-M   'P 1'
#
loop_
_entity.id
_entity.type
_entity.pdbx_description
1 polymer ?
#
loop_
_entity_poly.entity_id
_entity_poly.type
_entity_poly.pdbx_seq_one_letter_code
_entity_poly.pdbx_strand_id
1 'polypeptide(L)'
;MQQAYGLDAGDTVLQKTPFSFDVSVWEFFWPLLAGARLAVAQPGEHRDPERLVEVIRQYAVTTLHFVPSMLQAFMGSAEVERCSSLKRVVCSGEALPAELAQQTLARLPGAQLYNLYGPTEAAIDVTHWTCRPGDSGVPIGRPID
;
A
#
# COMPACT_ATOMS: atom_id res chain seq x y z
N MET A 1 -1.83 -13.17 -2.26
CA MET A 1 -2.45 -11.93 -1.73
C MET A 1 -3.64 -12.23 -0.80
N GLN A 2 -4.71 -12.87 -1.27
CA GLN A 2 -5.92 -13.06 -0.45
C GLN A 2 -5.68 -13.87 0.82
N GLN A 3 -4.94 -14.98 0.74
CA GLN A 3 -4.61 -15.78 1.92
C GLN A 3 -3.77 -15.02 2.95
N ALA A 4 -2.84 -14.18 2.47
CA ALA A 4 -1.94 -13.43 3.34
C ALA A 4 -2.62 -12.22 4.01
N TYR A 5 -3.52 -11.54 3.31
CA TYR A 5 -4.02 -10.22 3.75
C TYR A 5 -5.53 -10.11 3.94
N GLY A 6 -6.31 -11.01 3.37
CA GLY A 6 -7.72 -11.18 3.67
C GLY A 6 -8.60 -9.96 3.44
N LEU A 7 -8.78 -9.50 2.20
CA LEU A 7 -9.79 -8.49 1.88
C LEU A 7 -11.21 -9.06 2.07
N ASP A 8 -12.12 -8.19 2.48
CA ASP A 8 -13.54 -8.49 2.57
C ASP A 8 -14.42 -7.36 2.00
N ALA A 9 -15.73 -7.55 2.04
CA ALA A 9 -16.70 -6.60 1.50
C ALA A 9 -16.67 -5.21 2.19
N GLY A 10 -16.09 -5.10 3.37
CA GLY A 10 -15.89 -3.84 4.08
C GLY A 10 -14.66 -3.07 3.64
N ASP A 11 -13.80 -3.67 2.83
CA ASP A 11 -12.56 -3.05 2.37
C ASP A 11 -12.75 -2.24 1.09
N THR A 12 -11.89 -1.26 0.90
CA THR A 12 -11.77 -0.47 -0.33
C THR A 12 -10.30 -0.39 -0.72
N VAL A 13 -9.98 -0.86 -1.90
CA VAL A 13 -8.63 -0.78 -2.49
C VAL A 13 -8.55 0.44 -3.39
N LEU A 14 -7.49 1.23 -3.27
CA LEU A 14 -7.23 2.35 -4.17
C LEU A 14 -6.40 1.87 -5.36
N GLN A 15 -6.93 2.01 -6.56
CA GLN A 15 -6.19 1.87 -7.80
C GLN A 15 -5.61 3.24 -8.18
N LYS A 16 -4.30 3.37 -8.12
CA LYS A 16 -3.58 4.59 -8.47
C LYS A 16 -2.29 4.33 -9.25
N THR A 17 -1.79 3.10 -9.24
CA THR A 17 -0.58 2.72 -9.97
C THR A 17 -0.86 2.75 -11.47
N PRO A 18 -0.03 3.41 -12.28
CA PRO A 18 -0.16 3.35 -13.74
C PRO A 18 -0.24 1.89 -14.22
N PHE A 19 -1.17 1.59 -15.12
CA PHE A 19 -1.40 0.20 -15.55
C PHE A 19 -0.24 -0.40 -16.35
N SER A 20 0.75 0.41 -16.74
CA SER A 20 2.02 -0.06 -17.29
C SER A 20 2.91 -0.79 -16.27
N PHE A 21 2.63 -0.65 -14.98
CA PHE A 21 3.28 -1.38 -13.89
C PHE A 21 2.42 -2.58 -13.47
N ASP A 22 3.05 -3.72 -13.26
CA ASP A 22 2.37 -5.00 -12.95
C ASP A 22 1.60 -4.99 -11.62
N VAL A 23 2.01 -4.19 -10.64
CA VAL A 23 1.27 -3.99 -9.38
C VAL A 23 -0.18 -3.56 -9.63
N SER A 24 -0.45 -2.80 -10.68
CA SER A 24 -1.81 -2.37 -11.04
C SER A 24 -2.76 -3.55 -11.26
N VAL A 25 -2.23 -4.71 -11.64
CA VAL A 25 -3.04 -5.92 -11.86
C VAL A 25 -3.76 -6.34 -10.59
N TRP A 26 -3.07 -6.41 -9.45
CA TRP A 26 -3.74 -6.78 -8.22
C TRP A 26 -4.59 -5.62 -7.64
N GLU A 27 -4.22 -4.37 -7.89
CA GLU A 27 -5.07 -3.23 -7.52
C GLU A 27 -6.45 -3.31 -8.18
N PHE A 28 -6.53 -3.75 -9.44
CA PHE A 28 -7.79 -3.94 -10.16
C PHE A 28 -8.53 -5.21 -9.75
N PHE A 29 -7.84 -6.35 -9.77
CA PHE A 29 -8.52 -7.64 -9.72
C PHE A 29 -8.73 -8.16 -8.30
N TRP A 30 -7.79 -7.92 -7.38
CA TRP A 30 -7.91 -8.45 -6.02
C TRP A 30 -9.18 -7.98 -5.29
N PRO A 31 -9.53 -6.67 -5.28
CA PRO A 31 -10.78 -6.26 -4.63
C PRO A 31 -12.01 -6.88 -5.29
N LEU A 32 -12.03 -6.97 -6.61
CA LEU A 32 -13.17 -7.55 -7.33
C LEU A 32 -13.34 -9.04 -7.02
N LEU A 33 -12.24 -9.79 -6.97
CA LEU A 33 -12.27 -11.22 -6.63
C LEU A 33 -12.66 -11.46 -5.16
N ALA A 34 -12.34 -10.55 -4.27
CA ALA A 34 -12.66 -10.63 -2.85
C ALA A 34 -14.03 -10.05 -2.46
N GLY A 35 -14.74 -9.44 -3.42
CA GLY A 35 -16.00 -8.75 -3.15
C GLY A 35 -15.83 -7.42 -2.41
N ALA A 36 -14.63 -6.86 -2.43
CA ALA A 36 -14.31 -5.55 -1.89
C ALA A 36 -14.63 -4.43 -2.89
N ARG A 37 -14.52 -3.18 -2.46
CA ARG A 37 -14.71 -2.02 -3.32
C ARG A 37 -13.40 -1.63 -3.99
N LEU A 38 -13.50 -1.13 -5.21
CA LEU A 38 -12.41 -0.54 -5.97
C LEU A 38 -12.65 0.96 -6.11
N ALA A 39 -11.75 1.77 -5.56
CA ALA A 39 -11.70 3.21 -5.80
C ALA A 39 -10.61 3.49 -6.84
N VAL A 40 -10.92 4.29 -7.85
CA VAL A 40 -9.99 4.62 -8.94
C VAL A 40 -9.58 6.08 -8.81
N ALA A 41 -8.29 6.32 -8.62
CA ALA A 41 -7.74 7.68 -8.59
C ALA A 41 -7.80 8.33 -9.98
N GLN A 42 -8.02 9.64 -9.99
CA GLN A 42 -7.95 10.42 -11.22
C GLN A 42 -6.50 10.52 -11.73
N PRO A 43 -6.29 10.73 -13.03
CA PRO A 43 -4.95 10.90 -13.57
C PRO A 43 -4.17 12.00 -12.84
N GLY A 44 -2.96 11.67 -12.39
CA GLY A 44 -2.09 12.60 -11.67
C GLY A 44 -2.27 12.66 -10.16
N GLU A 45 -3.38 12.19 -9.59
CA GLU A 45 -3.61 12.21 -8.14
C GLU A 45 -2.58 11.39 -7.37
N HIS A 46 -2.04 10.32 -7.97
CA HIS A 46 -1.01 9.48 -7.34
C HIS A 46 0.30 10.23 -7.05
N ARG A 47 0.54 11.36 -7.68
CA ARG A 47 1.75 12.19 -7.50
C ARG A 47 1.56 13.35 -6.53
N ASP A 48 0.34 13.57 -6.07
CA ASP A 48 0.00 14.69 -5.19
C ASP A 48 -0.41 14.15 -3.80
N PRO A 49 0.47 14.28 -2.78
CA PRO A 49 0.19 13.78 -1.44
C PRO A 49 -1.10 14.32 -0.82
N GLU A 50 -1.40 15.59 -1.01
CA GLU A 50 -2.61 16.21 -0.44
C GLU A 50 -3.87 15.66 -1.11
N ARG A 51 -3.84 15.49 -2.43
CA ARG A 51 -4.95 14.85 -3.16
C ARG A 51 -5.14 13.39 -2.76
N LEU A 52 -4.05 12.65 -2.51
CA LEU A 52 -4.15 11.28 -2.00
C LEU A 52 -4.83 11.23 -0.65
N VAL A 53 -4.51 12.13 0.27
CA VAL A 53 -5.19 12.23 1.58
C VAL A 53 -6.69 12.44 1.37
N GLU A 54 -7.09 13.36 0.49
CA GLU A 54 -8.50 13.63 0.19
C GLU A 54 -9.21 12.40 -0.40
N VAL A 55 -8.59 11.73 -1.37
CA VAL A 55 -9.15 10.53 -2.03
C VAL A 55 -9.31 9.39 -1.03
N ILE A 56 -8.29 9.14 -0.20
CA ILE A 56 -8.34 8.11 0.84
C ILE A 56 -9.51 8.37 1.79
N ARG A 57 -9.69 9.60 2.21
CA ARG A 57 -10.79 10.00 3.09
C ARG A 57 -12.15 9.91 2.41
N GLN A 58 -12.26 10.42 1.19
CA GLN A 58 -13.51 10.45 0.42
C GLN A 58 -14.09 9.06 0.21
N TYR A 59 -13.25 8.08 -0.11
CA TYR A 59 -13.67 6.72 -0.42
C TYR A 59 -13.46 5.73 0.73
N ALA A 60 -13.01 6.21 1.89
CA ALA A 60 -12.67 5.38 3.04
C ALA A 60 -11.74 4.21 2.64
N VAL A 61 -10.67 4.53 1.92
CA VAL A 61 -9.70 3.55 1.42
C VAL A 61 -9.07 2.80 2.59
N THR A 62 -9.04 1.47 2.53
CA THR A 62 -8.46 0.61 3.55
C THR A 62 -7.13 0.01 3.14
N THR A 63 -6.87 -0.09 1.85
CA THR A 63 -5.69 -0.76 1.29
C THR A 63 -5.17 0.00 0.09
N LEU A 64 -3.88 0.31 0.09
CA LEU A 64 -3.20 0.90 -1.06
C LEU A 64 -1.73 0.50 -1.13
N HIS A 65 -1.17 0.65 -2.32
CA HIS A 65 0.23 0.36 -2.63
C HIS A 65 1.03 1.65 -2.82
N PHE A 66 2.31 1.61 -2.41
CA PHE A 66 3.31 2.62 -2.76
C PHE A 66 4.61 1.96 -3.20
N VAL A 67 5.33 2.56 -4.14
CA VAL A 67 6.78 2.41 -4.16
C VAL A 67 7.35 3.26 -3.02
N PRO A 68 8.44 2.86 -2.35
CA PRO A 68 8.96 3.58 -1.20
C PRO A 68 9.22 5.07 -1.40
N SER A 69 9.71 5.49 -2.57
CA SER A 69 9.91 6.92 -2.90
C SER A 69 8.59 7.71 -2.87
N MET A 70 7.49 7.12 -3.33
CA MET A 70 6.17 7.75 -3.28
C MET A 70 5.59 7.74 -1.86
N LEU A 71 5.85 6.69 -1.07
CA LEU A 71 5.50 6.68 0.34
C LEU A 71 6.22 7.80 1.11
N GLN A 72 7.50 8.03 0.81
CA GLN A 72 8.28 9.13 1.39
C GLN A 72 7.62 10.48 1.09
N ALA A 73 7.21 10.70 -0.15
CA ALA A 73 6.49 11.92 -0.54
C ALA A 73 5.14 12.05 0.17
N PHE A 74 4.37 10.97 0.25
CA PHE A 74 3.08 10.94 0.95
C PHE A 74 3.24 11.24 2.46
N MET A 75 4.26 10.67 3.12
CA MET A 75 4.59 10.97 4.51
C MET A 75 5.02 12.43 4.74
N GLY A 76 5.36 13.16 3.71
CA GLY A 76 5.63 14.61 3.78
C GLY A 76 4.37 15.46 3.97
N SER A 77 3.18 14.94 3.71
CA SER A 77 1.92 15.66 3.97
C SER A 77 1.68 15.84 5.47
N ALA A 78 1.26 17.04 5.87
CA ALA A 78 0.88 17.32 7.27
C ALA A 78 -0.43 16.64 7.68
N GLU A 79 -1.20 16.12 6.74
CA GLU A 79 -2.56 15.60 6.95
C GLU A 79 -2.65 14.05 6.93
N VAL A 80 -1.51 13.36 6.88
CA VAL A 80 -1.46 11.88 6.75
C VAL A 80 -2.25 11.17 7.86
N GLU A 81 -2.21 11.68 9.08
CA GLU A 81 -2.92 11.12 10.23
C GLU A 81 -4.45 11.11 10.04
N ARG A 82 -4.97 11.91 9.13
CA ARG A 82 -6.40 11.94 8.78
C ARG A 82 -6.84 10.74 7.94
N CYS A 83 -5.90 9.95 7.42
CA CYS A 83 -6.16 8.72 6.68
C CYS A 83 -6.46 7.54 7.63
N SER A 84 -7.38 7.73 8.57
CA SER A 84 -7.68 6.76 9.63
C SER A 84 -8.41 5.50 9.16
N SER A 85 -8.92 5.49 7.92
CA SER A 85 -9.53 4.30 7.32
C SER A 85 -8.51 3.25 6.89
N LEU A 86 -7.23 3.62 6.72
CA LEU A 86 -6.19 2.71 6.25
C LEU A 86 -5.95 1.57 7.24
N LYS A 87 -6.00 0.35 6.72
CA LYS A 87 -5.68 -0.89 7.44
C LYS A 87 -4.40 -1.54 6.92
N ARG A 88 -4.10 -1.37 5.63
CA ARG A 88 -2.96 -2.01 4.94
C ARG A 88 -2.28 -1.01 4.02
N VAL A 89 -1.01 -0.79 4.24
CA VAL A 89 -0.12 -0.07 3.33
C VAL A 89 0.89 -1.08 2.80
N VAL A 90 0.91 -1.27 1.49
CA VAL A 90 1.78 -2.24 0.82
C VAL A 90 2.87 -1.49 0.08
N CYS A 91 4.12 -1.86 0.29
CA CYS A 91 5.27 -1.31 -0.43
C CYS A 91 5.95 -2.39 -1.27
N SER A 92 6.32 -2.05 -2.48
CA SER A 92 7.18 -2.90 -3.33
C SER A 92 7.88 -2.07 -4.41
N GLY A 93 8.74 -2.71 -5.19
CA GLY A 93 9.42 -2.11 -6.34
C GLY A 93 10.74 -1.40 -6.01
N GLU A 94 10.99 -1.04 -4.77
CA GLU A 94 12.23 -0.41 -4.30
C GLU A 94 12.56 -0.95 -2.90
N ALA A 95 13.80 -0.77 -2.44
CA ALA A 95 14.16 -1.06 -1.06
C ALA A 95 13.43 -0.09 -0.11
N LEU A 96 12.71 -0.61 0.88
CA LEU A 96 12.02 0.20 1.88
C LEU A 96 13.00 0.55 3.02
N PRO A 97 13.35 1.84 3.20
CA PRO A 97 14.21 2.25 4.31
C PRO A 97 13.54 2.00 5.67
N ALA A 98 14.31 1.50 6.64
CA ALA A 98 13.81 1.23 7.99
C ALA A 98 13.23 2.50 8.66
N GLU A 99 13.87 3.64 8.46
CA GLU A 99 13.39 4.92 9.00
C GLU A 99 12.02 5.30 8.45
N LEU A 100 11.81 5.15 7.13
CA LEU A 100 10.52 5.40 6.50
C LEU A 100 9.44 4.43 7.01
N ALA A 101 9.80 3.16 7.19
CA ALA A 101 8.88 2.18 7.77
C ALA A 101 8.44 2.58 9.19
N GLN A 102 9.38 2.98 10.04
CA GLN A 102 9.07 3.42 11.40
C GLN A 102 8.23 4.70 11.43
N GLN A 103 8.54 5.68 10.56
CA GLN A 103 7.75 6.90 10.42
C GLN A 103 6.31 6.58 10.00
N THR A 104 6.13 5.69 9.04
CA THR A 104 4.81 5.28 8.55
C THR A 104 4.00 4.61 9.65
N LEU A 105 4.60 3.66 10.38
CA LEU A 105 3.93 2.97 11.49
C LEU A 105 3.55 3.93 12.63
N ALA A 106 4.39 4.92 12.91
CA ALA A 106 4.12 5.91 13.96
C ALA A 106 2.97 6.85 13.58
N ARG A 107 2.90 7.28 12.33
CA ARG A 107 1.87 8.24 11.85
C ARG A 107 0.56 7.60 11.43
N LEU A 108 0.57 6.30 11.11
CA LEU A 108 -0.62 5.51 10.72
C LEU A 108 -0.76 4.30 11.66
N PRO A 109 -1.04 4.51 12.96
CA PRO A 109 -1.02 3.42 13.94
C PRO A 109 -2.12 2.39 13.74
N GLY A 110 -3.19 2.74 13.02
CA GLY A 110 -4.26 1.81 12.65
C GLY A 110 -3.97 0.95 11.44
N ALA A 111 -2.87 1.21 10.71
CA ALA A 111 -2.50 0.49 9.51
C ALA A 111 -1.32 -0.44 9.75
N GLN A 112 -1.34 -1.60 9.10
CA GLN A 112 -0.16 -2.45 8.98
C GLN A 112 0.61 -2.08 7.71
N LEU A 113 1.93 -2.13 7.80
CA LEU A 113 2.84 -1.87 6.69
C LEU A 113 3.50 -3.18 6.26
N TYR A 114 3.39 -3.49 4.97
CA TYR A 114 3.97 -4.68 4.37
C TYR A 114 5.00 -4.29 3.32
N ASN A 115 6.15 -4.94 3.36
CA ASN A 115 7.16 -4.84 2.31
C ASN A 115 7.10 -6.11 1.46
N LEU A 116 6.79 -5.96 0.18
CA LEU A 116 6.73 -7.05 -0.78
C LEU A 116 7.88 -6.93 -1.77
N TYR A 117 8.34 -8.06 -2.25
CA TYR A 117 9.39 -8.12 -3.27
C TYR A 117 9.01 -9.14 -4.34
N GLY A 118 9.21 -8.76 -5.58
CA GLY A 118 9.09 -9.62 -6.74
C GLY A 118 9.43 -8.89 -8.02
N PRO A 119 10.25 -9.50 -8.91
CA PRO A 119 10.39 -8.98 -10.27
C PRO A 119 9.14 -9.31 -11.08
N THR A 120 8.88 -8.54 -12.14
CA THR A 120 7.73 -8.75 -13.04
C THR A 120 7.65 -10.17 -13.58
N GLU A 121 8.82 -10.79 -13.88
CA GLU A 121 8.92 -12.15 -14.40
C GLU A 121 8.47 -13.22 -13.40
N ALA A 122 8.37 -12.87 -12.11
CA ALA A 122 7.94 -13.78 -11.04
C ALA A 122 6.50 -13.49 -10.55
N ALA A 123 5.66 -12.93 -11.41
CA ALA A 123 4.24 -12.65 -11.14
C ALA A 123 4.00 -11.64 -10.01
N ILE A 124 4.62 -10.48 -10.11
CA ILE A 124 4.42 -9.27 -9.29
C ILE A 124 5.18 -9.32 -7.96
N ASP A 125 4.69 -10.09 -6.99
CA ASP A 125 5.28 -10.16 -5.65
C ASP A 125 5.42 -11.62 -5.21
N VAL A 126 6.60 -12.04 -4.79
CA VAL A 126 6.92 -13.42 -4.40
C VAL A 126 7.24 -13.58 -2.92
N THR A 127 7.71 -12.52 -2.26
CA THR A 127 7.98 -12.54 -0.83
C THR A 127 7.32 -11.35 -0.14
N HIS A 128 7.11 -11.48 1.16
CA HIS A 128 6.54 -10.43 1.98
C HIS A 128 7.16 -10.37 3.37
N TRP A 129 7.17 -9.19 3.95
CA TRP A 129 7.54 -8.90 5.33
C TRP A 129 6.51 -7.97 5.96
N THR A 130 6.04 -8.30 7.16
CA THR A 130 5.22 -7.39 7.95
C THR A 130 6.13 -6.51 8.81
N CYS A 131 6.18 -5.23 8.52
CA CYS A 131 6.97 -4.27 9.28
C CYS A 131 6.36 -4.06 10.67
N ARG A 132 7.21 -3.98 11.68
CA ARG A 132 6.81 -3.79 13.08
C ARG A 132 7.53 -2.60 13.70
N PRO A 133 6.90 -1.91 14.67
CA PRO A 133 7.60 -0.89 15.44
C PRO A 133 8.85 -1.47 16.09
N GLY A 134 9.98 -0.78 15.95
CA GLY A 134 11.26 -1.20 16.50
C GLY A 134 12.11 -2.08 15.59
N ASP A 135 11.62 -2.48 14.40
CA ASP A 135 12.45 -3.21 13.44
C ASP A 135 13.67 -2.37 13.03
N SER A 136 14.87 -2.95 13.11
CA SER A 136 16.13 -2.30 12.74
C SER A 136 16.42 -2.34 11.24
N GLY A 137 15.67 -3.13 10.47
CA GLY A 137 15.79 -3.28 9.03
C GLY A 137 14.50 -3.81 8.42
N VAL A 138 14.40 -3.71 7.10
CA VAL A 138 13.24 -4.20 6.35
C VAL A 138 13.72 -5.24 5.35
N PRO A 139 13.64 -6.53 5.69
CA PRO A 139 14.01 -7.60 4.74
C PRO A 139 12.98 -7.76 3.64
N ILE A 140 13.35 -8.51 2.59
CA ILE A 140 12.39 -8.94 1.55
C ILE A 140 11.39 -9.96 2.08
N GLY A 141 11.70 -10.60 3.21
CA GLY A 141 10.78 -11.46 3.93
C GLY A 141 10.76 -12.92 3.47
N ARG A 142 9.58 -13.53 3.56
CA ARG A 142 9.34 -14.94 3.29
C ARG A 142 8.44 -15.09 2.06
N PRO A 143 8.43 -16.26 1.40
CA PRO A 143 7.48 -16.50 0.31
C PRO A 143 6.04 -16.18 0.70
N ILE A 144 5.31 -15.58 -0.24
CA ILE A 144 3.88 -15.30 -0.09
C ILE A 144 3.09 -16.51 -0.59
N ASP A 145 2.14 -16.94 0.18
CA ASP A 145 1.26 -18.07 -0.17
C ASP A 145 0.04 -17.60 -0.98
#